data_dcca7f492f4335033bb1fa99247e39c5
#
_entry.id   dcca7f492f4335033bb1fa99247e39c5
#
_cell.length_a   1.000
_cell.length_b   1.000
_cell.length_c   1.000
_cell.angle_alpha   90.00
_cell.angle_beta   90.00
_cell.angle_gamma   90.00
#
_symmetry.space_group_name_H-M   'P 1'
#
loop_
_entity.id
_entity.type
_entity.pdbx_description
1 polymer ?
#
loop_
_entity_poly.entity_id
_entity_poly.type
_entity_poly.pdbx_seq_one_letter_code
_entity_poly.pdbx_strand_id
1 'polypeptide(L)'
;IGCIDQLDLILRAEVIWCLSGGARVYAEIDGKPRPVMLRDLVRAYKPENVRLWNGEKWTQVLGWNKSNDTDDALEFELRSGERIGCTPGHRWPTNRGLLRADDVRVGDVFDGCRLPGHALPRHHISNDAAWFVGLYLAEGSMSGKTIQIAGHVKETDRLERLKKLAADYDGSCNVYTDGNKATIALSGSVLRGILDRYLSPGTAKTKRLRRHAWAMPDSFLIHLMQGYLSGDGHYDEANSRWRLGFTENDEWAADLRTLAARLDASLTLKRTTVDGFGKKWPAWRGEWRWSGTVRYPRNEVVAIRASRARQFFDVGVADEPHLFALASGVLTHNSKPNGLPESVTDR
;
A
#
# COMPACT_ATOMS: atom_id res chain seq x y z
N ILE A 1 -47.49 -0.28 19.65
CA ILE A 1 -46.18 0.14 20.26
C ILE A 1 -45.10 -0.92 20.02
N GLY A 2 -45.45 -2.20 19.69
CA GLY A 2 -44.47 -3.28 19.49
C GLY A 2 -43.84 -3.39 18.11
N CYS A 3 -44.25 -2.61 17.12
CA CYS A 3 -43.77 -2.78 15.73
C CYS A 3 -42.50 -1.91 15.37
N ILE A 4 -42.26 -0.86 16.13
CA ILE A 4 -41.11 0.04 15.89
C ILE A 4 -39.82 -0.57 16.44
N ASP A 5 -39.89 -1.27 17.57
CA ASP A 5 -38.72 -1.90 18.20
C ASP A 5 -38.18 -3.10 17.40
N GLN A 6 -39.05 -3.85 16.70
CA GLN A 6 -38.63 -4.95 15.82
C GLN A 6 -37.95 -4.44 14.52
N LEU A 7 -38.44 -3.31 13.96
CA LEU A 7 -37.83 -2.70 12.78
C LEU A 7 -36.45 -2.11 13.12
N ASP A 8 -36.30 -1.52 14.30
CA ASP A 8 -35.02 -0.96 14.77
C ASP A 8 -33.99 -2.08 15.08
N LEU A 9 -34.45 -3.24 15.58
CA LEU A 9 -33.63 -4.43 15.78
C LEU A 9 -33.18 -5.06 14.46
N ILE A 10 -34.07 -5.12 13.46
CA ILE A 10 -33.75 -5.64 12.13
C ILE A 10 -32.76 -4.70 11.41
N LEU A 11 -32.97 -3.39 11.51
CA LEU A 11 -32.05 -2.40 10.95
C LEU A 11 -30.68 -2.39 11.65
N ARG A 12 -30.63 -2.70 12.95
CA ARG A 12 -29.34 -2.86 13.68
C ARG A 12 -28.63 -4.17 13.36
N ALA A 13 -29.37 -5.24 13.00
CA ALA A 13 -28.79 -6.54 12.70
C ALA A 13 -28.10 -6.62 11.31
N GLU A 14 -28.38 -5.69 10.39
CA GLU A 14 -27.87 -5.74 9.01
C GLU A 14 -26.65 -4.83 8.74
N VAL A 15 -26.20 -3.99 9.66
CA VAL A 15 -25.03 -3.09 9.49
C VAL A 15 -23.76 -3.73 10.07
N ILE A 16 -23.50 -4.98 9.76
CA ILE A 16 -22.46 -5.73 10.50
C ILE A 16 -21.16 -5.95 9.70
N TRP A 17 -21.04 -5.51 8.45
CA TRP A 17 -19.93 -5.91 7.58
C TRP A 17 -19.00 -4.76 7.18
N CYS A 18 -18.46 -4.09 8.18
CA CYS A 18 -17.69 -2.87 7.97
C CYS A 18 -16.18 -3.07 8.15
N LEU A 19 -15.42 -2.34 7.36
CA LEU A 19 -13.97 -2.17 7.52
C LEU A 19 -13.67 -0.89 8.29
N SER A 20 -12.56 -0.87 9.02
CA SER A 20 -12.08 0.35 9.67
C SER A 20 -11.74 1.43 8.63
N GLY A 21 -12.00 2.68 8.96
CA GLY A 21 -11.70 3.81 8.08
C GLY A 21 -10.20 3.99 7.76
N GLY A 22 -9.32 3.31 8.49
CA GLY A 22 -7.89 3.24 8.23
C GLY A 22 -7.49 2.21 7.17
N ALA A 23 -8.39 1.28 6.79
CA ALA A 23 -8.13 0.35 5.70
C ALA A 23 -7.91 1.11 4.38
N ARG A 24 -6.94 0.66 3.57
CA ARG A 24 -6.69 1.23 2.26
C ARG A 24 -7.29 0.34 1.19
N VAL A 25 -8.06 0.92 0.30
CA VAL A 25 -8.64 0.23 -0.86
C VAL A 25 -7.91 0.64 -2.13
N TYR A 26 -7.91 -0.23 -3.14
CA TYR A 26 -7.36 0.11 -4.45
C TYR A 26 -8.50 0.60 -5.34
N ALA A 27 -8.56 1.92 -5.49
CA ALA A 27 -9.65 2.61 -6.16
C ALA A 27 -9.20 3.27 -7.46
N GLU A 28 -10.05 3.23 -8.47
CA GLU A 28 -9.94 4.07 -9.65
C GLU A 28 -10.86 5.28 -9.49
N ILE A 29 -10.27 6.45 -9.55
CA ILE A 29 -10.94 7.74 -9.40
C ILE A 29 -10.49 8.63 -10.56
N ASP A 30 -11.43 9.15 -11.33
CA ASP A 30 -11.16 9.92 -12.56
C ASP A 30 -10.29 9.12 -13.55
N GLY A 31 -10.54 7.81 -13.68
CA GLY A 31 -9.80 6.90 -14.56
C GLY A 31 -8.36 6.62 -14.10
N LYS A 32 -7.97 6.96 -12.88
CA LYS A 32 -6.61 6.78 -12.36
C LYS A 32 -6.62 5.89 -11.12
N PRO A 33 -6.00 4.70 -11.19
CA PRO A 33 -5.90 3.80 -10.05
C PRO A 33 -4.94 4.34 -8.99
N ARG A 34 -5.29 4.15 -7.72
CA ARG A 34 -4.43 4.50 -6.58
C ARG A 34 -4.91 3.89 -5.27
N PRO A 35 -4.02 3.67 -4.29
CA PRO A 35 -4.42 3.34 -2.93
C PRO A 35 -5.02 4.57 -2.25
N VAL A 36 -6.15 4.41 -1.56
CA VAL A 36 -6.85 5.47 -0.81
C VAL A 36 -7.33 4.89 0.51
N MET A 37 -7.20 5.63 1.61
CA MET A 37 -7.83 5.26 2.87
C MET A 37 -9.35 5.33 2.72
N LEU A 38 -10.04 4.32 3.24
CA LEU A 38 -11.49 4.19 3.09
C LEU A 38 -12.24 5.42 3.63
N ARG A 39 -11.83 5.95 4.80
CA ARG A 39 -12.41 7.19 5.36
C ARG A 39 -12.24 8.42 4.45
N ASP A 40 -11.08 8.50 3.76
CA ASP A 40 -10.79 9.65 2.88
C ASP A 40 -11.55 9.50 1.56
N LEU A 41 -11.71 8.26 1.07
CA LEU A 41 -12.53 7.93 -0.08
C LEU A 41 -13.98 8.38 0.14
N VAL A 42 -14.58 7.91 1.23
CA VAL A 42 -15.99 8.22 1.58
C VAL A 42 -16.20 9.71 1.83
N ARG A 43 -15.20 10.40 2.40
CA ARG A 43 -15.31 11.84 2.70
C ARG A 43 -15.16 12.73 1.46
N ALA A 44 -14.28 12.36 0.53
CA ALA A 44 -13.84 13.24 -0.54
C ALA A 44 -14.55 13.00 -1.89
N TYR A 45 -15.16 11.83 -2.08
CA TYR A 45 -15.71 11.43 -3.37
C TYR A 45 -17.17 10.97 -3.24
N LYS A 46 -17.88 11.01 -4.36
CA LYS A 46 -19.20 10.39 -4.49
C LYS A 46 -19.07 8.98 -5.06
N PRO A 47 -19.96 8.04 -4.69
CA PRO A 47 -19.88 6.64 -5.13
C PRO A 47 -19.79 6.50 -6.64
N GLU A 48 -20.58 7.27 -7.39
CA GLU A 48 -20.63 7.21 -8.85
C GLU A 48 -19.30 7.57 -9.55
N ASN A 49 -18.37 8.22 -8.86
CA ASN A 49 -17.05 8.59 -9.38
C ASN A 49 -15.94 7.61 -9.00
N VAL A 50 -16.29 6.50 -8.35
CA VAL A 50 -15.34 5.55 -7.80
C VAL A 50 -15.61 4.16 -8.30
N ARG A 51 -14.57 3.50 -8.78
CA ARG A 51 -14.57 2.05 -9.04
C ARG A 51 -13.54 1.37 -8.16
N LEU A 52 -13.83 0.18 -7.66
CA LEU A 52 -12.92 -0.66 -6.90
C LEU A 52 -12.51 -1.87 -7.74
N TRP A 53 -11.31 -2.37 -7.53
CA TRP A 53 -10.84 -3.58 -8.18
C TRP A 53 -11.39 -4.81 -7.44
N ASN A 54 -12.06 -5.73 -8.16
CA ASN A 54 -12.65 -6.91 -7.53
C ASN A 54 -11.81 -8.19 -7.67
N GLY A 55 -10.58 -8.05 -8.18
CA GLY A 55 -9.69 -9.17 -8.48
C GLY A 55 -9.59 -9.47 -9.97
N GLU A 56 -10.60 -9.13 -10.75
CA GLU A 56 -10.71 -9.41 -12.20
C GLU A 56 -10.97 -8.15 -13.01
N LYS A 57 -11.84 -7.28 -12.53
CA LYS A 57 -12.27 -6.06 -13.22
C LYS A 57 -12.55 -4.91 -12.24
N TRP A 58 -12.69 -3.71 -12.79
CA TRP A 58 -13.14 -2.55 -12.04
C TRP A 58 -14.66 -2.60 -11.87
N THR A 59 -15.13 -2.66 -10.63
CA THR A 59 -16.55 -2.67 -10.26
C THR A 59 -16.99 -1.31 -9.74
N GLN A 60 -18.20 -0.89 -10.14
CA GLN A 60 -18.76 0.41 -9.72
C GLN A 60 -19.13 0.37 -8.24
N VAL A 61 -18.79 1.42 -7.52
CA VAL A 61 -19.31 1.64 -6.17
C VAL A 61 -20.74 2.17 -6.28
N LEU A 62 -21.67 1.52 -5.60
CA LEU A 62 -23.10 1.89 -5.58
C LEU A 62 -23.44 2.79 -4.40
N GLY A 63 -22.72 2.64 -3.29
CA GLY A 63 -22.94 3.42 -2.08
C GLY A 63 -21.95 3.05 -1.00
N TRP A 64 -22.00 3.80 0.09
CA TRP A 64 -21.29 3.49 1.33
C TRP A 64 -22.09 3.94 2.54
N ASN A 65 -21.93 3.19 3.62
CA ASN A 65 -22.49 3.49 4.91
C ASN A 65 -21.37 3.69 5.93
N LYS A 66 -21.62 4.53 6.93
CA LYS A 66 -20.70 4.76 8.03
C LYS A 66 -21.32 4.23 9.32
N SER A 67 -20.57 3.46 10.08
CA SER A 67 -20.91 3.04 11.43
C SER A 67 -19.87 3.54 12.42
N ASN A 68 -20.33 3.92 13.60
CA ASN A 68 -19.48 4.23 14.76
C ASN A 68 -19.52 3.10 15.80
N ASP A 69 -20.18 1.98 15.47
CA ASP A 69 -20.19 0.80 16.31
C ASP A 69 -18.80 0.17 16.33
N THR A 70 -18.23 0.11 17.51
CA THR A 70 -16.86 -0.38 17.74
C THR A 70 -16.83 -1.56 18.72
N ASP A 71 -17.98 -2.02 19.20
CA ASP A 71 -18.05 -3.10 20.15
C ASP A 71 -17.60 -4.39 19.47
N ASP A 72 -16.72 -5.12 20.12
CA ASP A 72 -16.15 -6.39 19.66
C ASP A 72 -15.41 -6.35 18.31
N ALA A 73 -15.10 -5.16 17.78
CA ALA A 73 -14.36 -5.03 16.53
C ALA A 73 -12.97 -5.68 16.62
N LEU A 74 -12.59 -6.36 15.55
CA LEU A 74 -11.35 -7.13 15.43
C LEU A 74 -10.31 -6.40 14.60
N GLU A 75 -9.04 -6.62 14.88
CA GLU A 75 -7.90 -6.21 14.06
C GLU A 75 -7.06 -7.43 13.71
N PHE A 76 -6.94 -7.72 12.43
CA PHE A 76 -6.06 -8.74 11.90
C PHE A 76 -4.69 -8.14 11.57
N GLU A 77 -3.63 -8.78 12.04
CA GLU A 77 -2.27 -8.50 11.59
C GLU A 77 -1.86 -9.59 10.60
N LEU A 78 -1.50 -9.18 9.39
CA LEU A 78 -1.07 -10.08 8.34
C LEU A 78 0.47 -10.20 8.31
N ARG A 79 0.98 -11.25 7.67
CA ARG A 79 2.42 -11.48 7.49
C ARG A 79 3.11 -10.32 6.73
N SER A 80 2.40 -9.63 5.86
CA SER A 80 2.85 -8.38 5.23
C SER A 80 2.99 -7.20 6.22
N GLY A 81 2.70 -7.40 7.51
CA GLY A 81 2.66 -6.34 8.52
C GLY A 81 1.47 -5.41 8.39
N GLU A 82 0.52 -5.71 7.51
CA GLU A 82 -0.73 -4.96 7.41
C GLU A 82 -1.62 -5.23 8.62
N ARG A 83 -2.31 -4.18 9.07
CA ARG A 83 -3.33 -4.29 10.11
C ARG A 83 -4.66 -3.83 9.56
N ILE A 84 -5.65 -4.70 9.66
CA ILE A 84 -6.98 -4.48 9.09
C ILE A 84 -8.01 -4.63 10.20
N GLY A 85 -8.67 -3.52 10.53
CA GLY A 85 -9.78 -3.52 11.49
C GLY A 85 -11.10 -3.77 10.77
N CYS A 86 -11.97 -4.60 11.36
CA CYS A 86 -13.32 -4.85 10.87
C CYS A 86 -14.29 -5.20 11.99
N THR A 87 -15.59 -5.18 11.70
CA THR A 87 -16.63 -5.67 12.59
C THR A 87 -16.65 -7.21 12.62
N PRO A 88 -17.14 -7.88 13.69
CA PRO A 88 -17.11 -9.34 13.82
C PRO A 88 -17.84 -10.09 12.69
N GLY A 89 -18.93 -9.52 12.19
CA GLY A 89 -19.71 -10.09 11.10
C GLY A 89 -19.09 -9.95 9.71
N HIS A 90 -18.06 -9.11 9.54
CA HIS A 90 -17.44 -8.88 8.24
C HIS A 90 -16.93 -10.17 7.62
N ARG A 91 -17.07 -10.32 6.29
CA ARG A 91 -16.76 -11.59 5.60
C ARG A 91 -15.46 -11.48 4.80
N TRP A 92 -14.66 -12.51 4.95
CA TRP A 92 -13.36 -12.64 4.30
C TRP A 92 -13.30 -13.89 3.43
N PRO A 93 -13.02 -13.77 2.12
CA PRO A 93 -12.61 -14.91 1.31
C PRO A 93 -11.27 -15.43 1.84
N THR A 94 -11.19 -16.74 2.11
CA THR A 94 -10.01 -17.37 2.70
C THR A 94 -9.72 -18.74 2.07
N ASN A 95 -8.53 -19.28 2.35
CA ASN A 95 -8.18 -20.66 2.00
C ASN A 95 -9.14 -21.73 2.58
N ARG A 96 -10.03 -21.35 3.51
CA ARG A 96 -11.11 -22.22 4.07
C ARG A 96 -12.50 -21.84 3.55
N GLY A 97 -12.60 -21.02 2.52
CA GLY A 97 -13.85 -20.46 2.00
C GLY A 97 -14.19 -19.09 2.60
N LEU A 98 -15.42 -18.66 2.43
CA LEU A 98 -15.90 -17.37 2.93
C LEU A 98 -16.21 -17.44 4.42
N LEU A 99 -15.41 -16.79 5.26
CA LEU A 99 -15.52 -16.80 6.71
C LEU A 99 -15.99 -15.45 7.25
N ARG A 100 -16.72 -15.47 8.35
CA ARG A 100 -16.94 -14.29 9.19
C ARG A 100 -15.64 -13.94 9.93
N ALA A 101 -15.44 -12.67 10.26
CA ALA A 101 -14.25 -12.20 10.95
C ALA A 101 -14.06 -12.87 12.33
N ASP A 102 -15.16 -13.16 13.05
CA ASP A 102 -15.14 -13.86 14.34
C ASP A 102 -14.80 -15.38 14.22
N ASP A 103 -14.88 -15.97 13.02
CA ASP A 103 -14.49 -17.36 12.73
C ASP A 103 -13.06 -17.52 12.20
N VAL A 104 -12.40 -16.39 11.87
CA VAL A 104 -11.02 -16.38 11.36
C VAL A 104 -10.04 -16.74 12.49
N ARG A 105 -9.01 -17.51 12.16
CA ARG A 105 -7.96 -17.97 13.09
C ARG A 105 -6.57 -17.55 12.60
N VAL A 106 -5.63 -17.48 13.52
CA VAL A 106 -4.22 -17.35 13.18
C VAL A 106 -3.79 -18.54 12.31
N GLY A 107 -3.13 -18.27 11.21
CA GLY A 107 -2.74 -19.24 10.18
C GLY A 107 -3.70 -19.30 8.99
N ASP A 108 -4.90 -18.73 9.08
CA ASP A 108 -5.75 -18.58 7.88
C ASP A 108 -5.12 -17.61 6.90
N VAL A 109 -5.36 -17.85 5.61
CA VAL A 109 -4.84 -17.02 4.53
C VAL A 109 -6.02 -16.36 3.83
N PHE A 110 -6.06 -15.03 3.86
CA PHE A 110 -7.05 -14.28 3.09
C PHE A 110 -6.76 -14.41 1.60
N ASP A 111 -7.79 -14.57 0.79
CA ASP A 111 -7.64 -14.57 -0.66
C ASP A 111 -7.07 -13.24 -1.13
N GLY A 112 -6.27 -13.32 -2.17
CA GLY A 112 -5.59 -12.16 -2.71
C GLY A 112 -5.64 -12.12 -4.22
N CYS A 113 -5.44 -10.93 -4.75
CA CYS A 113 -5.34 -10.72 -6.18
C CYS A 113 -4.11 -9.86 -6.53
N ARG A 114 -3.73 -9.94 -7.80
CA ARG A 114 -2.85 -8.95 -8.40
C ARG A 114 -3.66 -7.67 -8.66
N LEU A 115 -3.07 -6.54 -8.32
CA LEU A 115 -3.67 -5.24 -8.64
C LEU A 115 -3.36 -4.87 -10.10
N PRO A 116 -4.32 -4.25 -10.81
CA PRO A 116 -4.13 -3.88 -12.21
C PRO A 116 -3.13 -2.74 -12.36
N GLY A 117 -2.31 -2.83 -13.39
CA GLY A 117 -1.53 -1.71 -13.88
C GLY A 117 -2.42 -0.69 -14.60
N HIS A 118 -1.91 0.51 -14.78
CA HIS A 118 -2.55 1.52 -15.62
C HIS A 118 -1.72 1.72 -16.88
N ALA A 119 -2.36 1.52 -18.03
CA ALA A 119 -1.76 1.81 -19.32
C ALA A 119 -2.02 3.28 -19.67
N LEU A 120 -1.24 4.21 -19.11
CA LEU A 120 -1.24 5.57 -19.65
C LEU A 120 -0.45 5.59 -20.97
N PRO A 121 -1.02 6.13 -22.05
CA PRO A 121 -0.26 6.36 -23.26
C PRO A 121 0.86 7.37 -22.98
N ARG A 122 2.11 6.94 -23.20
CA ARG A 122 3.30 7.76 -23.38
C ARG A 122 3.65 8.77 -22.25
N HIS A 123 4.02 8.27 -21.07
CA HIS A 123 4.92 9.05 -20.23
C HIS A 123 6.36 8.58 -20.47
N HIS A 124 7.13 9.36 -21.24
CA HIS A 124 8.55 9.11 -21.49
C HIS A 124 9.37 9.52 -20.26
N ILE A 125 9.36 8.71 -19.24
CA ILE A 125 10.39 8.78 -18.21
C ILE A 125 11.32 7.57 -18.41
N SER A 126 12.63 7.81 -18.37
CA SER A 126 13.60 6.74 -18.55
C SER A 126 13.58 5.76 -17.37
N ASN A 127 14.04 4.53 -17.61
CA ASN A 127 14.21 3.54 -16.56
C ASN A 127 15.19 4.02 -15.47
N ASP A 128 16.22 4.78 -15.86
CA ASP A 128 17.18 5.37 -14.93
C ASP A 128 16.55 6.45 -14.05
N ALA A 129 15.63 7.23 -14.58
CA ALA A 129 14.90 8.20 -13.79
C ALA A 129 13.89 7.50 -12.83
N ALA A 130 13.24 6.42 -13.24
CA ALA A 130 12.42 5.63 -12.35
C ALA A 130 13.25 4.98 -11.22
N TRP A 131 14.40 4.42 -11.56
CA TRP A 131 15.37 3.90 -10.58
C TRP A 131 15.85 4.98 -9.61
N PHE A 132 16.13 6.17 -10.09
CA PHE A 132 16.53 7.32 -9.27
C PHE A 132 15.46 7.72 -8.26
N VAL A 133 14.18 7.71 -8.64
CA VAL A 133 13.07 7.95 -7.72
C VAL A 133 13.09 6.94 -6.55
N GLY A 134 13.33 5.68 -6.84
CA GLY A 134 13.45 4.64 -5.82
C GLY A 134 14.68 4.79 -4.93
N LEU A 135 15.83 5.09 -5.52
CA LEU A 135 17.06 5.34 -4.77
C LEU A 135 16.91 6.56 -3.84
N TYR A 136 16.24 7.63 -4.31
CA TYR A 136 15.96 8.77 -3.46
C TYR A 136 15.03 8.45 -2.30
N LEU A 137 14.07 7.55 -2.47
CA LEU A 137 13.24 7.07 -1.36
C LEU A 137 14.09 6.43 -0.25
N ALA A 138 15.08 5.61 -0.63
CA ALA A 138 15.99 4.96 0.30
C ALA A 138 16.99 5.98 0.92
N GLU A 139 17.87 6.54 0.12
CA GLU A 139 19.08 7.23 0.53
C GLU A 139 19.04 8.76 0.31
N GLY A 140 17.94 9.26 -0.25
CA GLY A 140 17.85 10.64 -0.68
C GLY A 140 17.46 11.63 0.42
N SER A 141 17.94 12.84 0.30
CA SER A 141 17.52 14.01 1.07
C SER A 141 17.61 15.28 0.22
N MET A 142 17.01 16.36 0.69
CA MET A 142 17.12 17.67 0.07
C MET A 142 17.89 18.63 0.98
N SER A 143 18.84 19.36 0.40
CA SER A 143 19.50 20.49 1.04
C SER A 143 19.30 21.73 0.17
N GLY A 144 18.31 22.55 0.53
CA GLY A 144 17.85 23.64 -0.31
C GLY A 144 17.34 23.13 -1.66
N LYS A 145 18.04 23.52 -2.75
CA LYS A 145 17.74 23.07 -4.11
C LYS A 145 18.57 21.87 -4.58
N THR A 146 19.44 21.34 -3.74
CA THR A 146 20.35 20.24 -4.06
C THR A 146 19.77 18.92 -3.56
N ILE A 147 19.72 17.94 -4.45
CA ILE A 147 19.37 16.57 -4.13
C ILE A 147 20.64 15.89 -3.62
N GLN A 148 20.56 15.29 -2.45
CA GLN A 148 21.67 14.55 -1.84
C GLN A 148 21.31 13.07 -1.76
N ILE A 149 22.21 12.20 -2.23
CA ILE A 149 22.11 10.75 -2.10
C ILE A 149 23.28 10.29 -1.24
N ALA A 150 22.97 9.63 -0.13
CA ALA A 150 23.98 8.98 0.69
C ALA A 150 24.49 7.72 -0.02
N GLY A 151 25.76 7.39 0.17
CA GLY A 151 26.36 6.20 -0.43
C GLY A 151 27.73 5.88 0.17
N HIS A 152 28.39 4.92 -0.44
CA HIS A 152 29.72 4.47 -0.06
C HIS A 152 30.70 4.68 -1.23
N VAL A 153 31.96 5.01 -0.95
CA VAL A 153 32.99 5.29 -1.99
C VAL A 153 33.24 4.12 -2.94
N LYS A 154 32.91 2.89 -2.54
CA LYS A 154 33.05 1.68 -3.36
C LYS A 154 31.88 1.44 -4.33
N GLU A 155 30.81 2.23 -4.25
CA GLU A 155 29.60 2.07 -5.11
C GLU A 155 29.77 2.82 -6.44
N THR A 156 30.82 2.49 -7.17
CA THR A 156 31.23 3.16 -8.43
C THR A 156 30.16 3.11 -9.49
N ASP A 157 29.50 1.95 -9.67
CA ASP A 157 28.44 1.77 -10.68
C ASP A 157 27.23 2.68 -10.41
N ARG A 158 26.85 2.83 -9.12
CA ARG A 158 25.80 3.76 -8.71
C ARG A 158 26.18 5.20 -9.03
N LEU A 159 27.41 5.57 -8.74
CA LEU A 159 27.93 6.92 -9.03
C LEU A 159 27.91 7.23 -10.53
N GLU A 160 28.43 6.31 -11.35
CA GLU A 160 28.45 6.49 -12.81
C GLU A 160 27.03 6.60 -13.38
N ARG A 161 26.11 5.79 -12.89
CA ARG A 161 24.68 5.86 -13.26
C ARG A 161 24.06 7.20 -12.91
N LEU A 162 24.36 7.75 -11.72
CA LEU A 162 23.87 9.08 -11.29
C LEU A 162 24.50 10.23 -12.08
N LYS A 163 25.79 10.15 -12.44
CA LYS A 163 26.44 11.13 -13.32
C LYS A 163 25.79 11.17 -14.70
N LYS A 164 25.57 9.98 -15.29
CA LYS A 164 24.89 9.88 -16.58
C LYS A 164 23.47 10.44 -16.50
N LEU A 165 22.70 10.05 -15.48
CA LEU A 165 21.36 10.57 -15.29
C LEU A 165 21.35 12.10 -15.16
N ALA A 166 22.29 12.69 -14.42
CA ALA A 166 22.37 14.13 -14.28
C ALA A 166 22.61 14.80 -15.64
N ALA A 167 23.54 14.27 -16.45
CA ALA A 167 23.82 14.77 -17.79
C ALA A 167 22.61 14.65 -18.74
N ASP A 168 21.90 13.50 -18.70
CA ASP A 168 20.71 13.26 -19.54
C ASP A 168 19.54 14.23 -19.22
N TYR A 169 19.56 14.88 -18.06
CA TYR A 169 18.52 15.81 -17.58
C TYR A 169 19.05 17.24 -17.32
N ASP A 170 20.09 17.65 -18.01
CA ASP A 170 20.71 18.99 -17.91
C ASP A 170 21.07 19.41 -16.48
N GLY A 171 21.50 18.44 -15.69
CA GLY A 171 21.88 18.60 -14.30
C GLY A 171 23.39 18.46 -14.07
N SER A 172 23.83 18.64 -12.84
CA SER A 172 25.18 18.36 -12.40
C SER A 172 25.23 17.32 -11.30
N CYS A 173 26.37 16.62 -11.21
CA CYS A 173 26.64 15.64 -10.21
C CYS A 173 28.03 15.87 -9.60
N ASN A 174 28.07 16.18 -8.31
CA ASN A 174 29.30 16.34 -7.53
C ASN A 174 29.35 15.27 -6.43
N VAL A 175 30.55 14.83 -6.07
CA VAL A 175 30.77 13.81 -5.05
C VAL A 175 31.64 14.39 -3.96
N TYR A 176 31.16 14.29 -2.74
CA TYR A 176 31.90 14.65 -1.53
C TYR A 176 32.15 13.39 -0.71
N THR A 177 33.38 13.18 -0.27
CA THR A 177 33.79 11.99 0.48
C THR A 177 34.29 12.35 1.88
N ASP A 178 33.94 11.53 2.85
CA ASP A 178 34.45 11.58 4.22
C ASP A 178 34.73 10.13 4.67
N GLY A 179 35.99 9.74 4.63
CA GLY A 179 36.41 8.34 4.81
C GLY A 179 35.77 7.42 3.78
N ASN A 180 35.00 6.46 4.25
CA ASN A 180 34.27 5.51 3.39
C ASN A 180 32.88 6.02 2.95
N LYS A 181 32.42 7.13 3.49
CA LYS A 181 31.12 7.72 3.14
C LYS A 181 31.24 8.57 1.88
N ALA A 182 30.23 8.53 1.04
CA ALA A 182 30.07 9.42 -0.08
C ALA A 182 28.73 10.13 0.02
N THR A 183 28.72 11.44 -0.29
CA THR A 183 27.51 12.22 -0.52
C THR A 183 27.50 12.66 -1.97
N ILE A 184 26.55 12.17 -2.73
CA ILE A 184 26.38 12.49 -4.13
C ILE A 184 25.38 13.62 -4.22
N ALA A 185 25.83 14.81 -4.64
CA ALA A 185 25.03 16.02 -4.76
C ALA A 185 24.62 16.25 -6.21
N LEU A 186 23.33 16.16 -6.47
CA LEU A 186 22.75 16.38 -7.80
C LEU A 186 22.03 17.73 -7.83
N SER A 187 22.19 18.47 -8.92
CA SER A 187 21.41 19.66 -9.20
C SER A 187 20.71 19.53 -10.55
N GLY A 188 19.60 20.21 -10.72
CA GLY A 188 18.80 20.21 -11.94
C GLY A 188 17.33 20.41 -11.62
N SER A 189 16.68 21.33 -12.34
CA SER A 189 15.24 21.60 -12.14
C SER A 189 14.39 20.42 -12.59
N VAL A 190 14.78 19.73 -13.66
CA VAL A 190 14.08 18.57 -14.20
C VAL A 190 14.15 17.39 -13.23
N LEU A 191 15.33 17.08 -12.67
CA LEU A 191 15.50 16.01 -11.68
C LEU A 191 14.63 16.26 -10.44
N ARG A 192 14.59 17.49 -9.94
CA ARG A 192 13.68 17.86 -8.84
C ARG A 192 12.21 17.71 -9.23
N GLY A 193 11.85 18.18 -10.43
CA GLY A 193 10.49 18.02 -10.95
C GLY A 193 10.04 16.55 -11.04
N ILE A 194 10.96 15.64 -11.38
CA ILE A 194 10.72 14.19 -11.36
C ILE A 194 10.41 13.72 -9.92
N LEU A 195 11.26 14.08 -8.96
CA LEU A 195 11.01 13.71 -7.55
C LEU A 195 9.68 14.29 -7.04
N ASP A 196 9.43 15.58 -7.27
CA ASP A 196 8.22 16.27 -6.84
C ASP A 196 6.95 15.68 -7.48
N ARG A 197 7.06 15.15 -8.68
CA ARG A 197 5.93 14.50 -9.37
C ARG A 197 5.54 13.17 -8.74
N TYR A 198 6.52 12.34 -8.37
CA TYR A 198 6.28 10.95 -7.96
C TYR A 198 6.37 10.72 -6.46
N LEU A 199 7.04 11.61 -5.71
CA LEU A 199 7.24 11.47 -4.28
C LEU A 199 6.63 12.64 -3.50
N SER A 200 6.10 12.34 -2.33
CA SER A 200 5.79 13.38 -1.34
C SER A 200 7.10 13.91 -0.76
N PRO A 201 7.24 15.23 -0.57
CA PRO A 201 8.37 15.78 0.15
C PRO A 201 8.37 15.27 1.58
N GLY A 202 9.56 15.13 2.18
CA GLY A 202 9.64 14.67 3.56
C GLY A 202 10.98 14.06 3.93
N THR A 203 11.02 13.59 5.15
CA THR A 203 12.15 12.86 5.74
C THR A 203 12.01 11.35 5.48
N ALA A 204 12.98 10.56 5.94
CA ALA A 204 12.90 9.10 5.90
C ALA A 204 11.61 8.55 6.55
N LYS A 205 11.01 9.29 7.50
CA LYS A 205 9.77 8.88 8.20
C LYS A 205 8.48 9.22 7.44
N THR A 206 8.53 10.07 6.42
CA THR A 206 7.33 10.64 5.80
C THR A 206 7.32 10.58 4.27
N LYS A 207 8.45 10.24 3.63
CA LYS A 207 8.50 10.02 2.17
C LYS A 207 7.59 8.89 1.75
N ARG A 208 6.83 9.08 0.69
CA ARG A 208 5.90 8.09 0.11
C ARG A 208 5.65 8.38 -1.36
N LEU A 209 5.03 7.44 -2.05
CA LEU A 209 4.60 7.64 -3.43
C LEU A 209 3.41 8.61 -3.51
N ARG A 210 3.44 9.46 -4.52
CA ARG A 210 2.30 10.30 -4.89
C ARG A 210 1.39 9.58 -5.89
N ARG A 211 0.16 10.10 -6.04
CA ARG A 211 -0.85 9.58 -6.97
C ARG A 211 -0.32 9.36 -8.39
N HIS A 212 0.61 10.19 -8.86
CA HIS A 212 1.17 10.07 -10.20
C HIS A 212 2.06 8.82 -10.38
N ALA A 213 2.71 8.35 -9.32
CA ALA A 213 3.48 7.10 -9.37
C ALA A 213 2.58 5.89 -9.61
N TRP A 214 1.40 5.87 -8.98
CA TRP A 214 0.44 4.78 -9.12
C TRP A 214 -0.19 4.68 -10.52
N ALA A 215 -0.24 5.79 -11.24
CA ALA A 215 -0.71 5.85 -12.62
C ALA A 215 0.37 5.45 -13.64
N MET A 216 1.59 5.11 -13.21
CA MET A 216 2.67 4.68 -14.09
C MET A 216 2.56 3.17 -14.40
N PRO A 217 3.11 2.71 -15.54
CA PRO A 217 3.14 1.30 -15.90
C PRO A 217 4.01 0.49 -14.92
N ASP A 218 3.81 -0.83 -14.90
CA ASP A 218 4.56 -1.74 -14.03
C ASP A 218 6.07 -1.66 -14.27
N SER A 219 6.52 -1.42 -15.50
CA SER A 219 7.94 -1.21 -15.82
C SER A 219 8.56 -0.06 -15.03
N PHE A 220 7.86 1.07 -14.88
CA PHE A 220 8.30 2.17 -14.02
C PHE A 220 8.44 1.73 -12.56
N LEU A 221 7.44 1.03 -12.04
CA LEU A 221 7.42 0.58 -10.64
C LEU A 221 8.49 -0.49 -10.36
N ILE A 222 8.79 -1.35 -11.33
CA ILE A 222 9.88 -2.32 -11.25
C ILE A 222 11.22 -1.59 -11.10
N HIS A 223 11.51 -0.61 -11.95
CA HIS A 223 12.77 0.14 -11.90
C HIS A 223 12.85 1.00 -10.64
N LEU A 224 11.73 1.61 -10.20
CA LEU A 224 11.64 2.30 -8.92
C LEU A 224 12.01 1.34 -7.76
N MET A 225 11.43 0.15 -7.72
CA MET A 225 11.75 -0.83 -6.68
C MET A 225 13.20 -1.31 -6.75
N GLN A 226 13.77 -1.48 -7.94
CA GLN A 226 15.20 -1.78 -8.10
C GLN A 226 16.08 -0.66 -7.51
N GLY A 227 15.70 0.59 -7.72
CA GLY A 227 16.38 1.74 -7.11
C GLY A 227 16.29 1.75 -5.60
N TYR A 228 15.10 1.54 -5.04
CA TYR A 228 14.89 1.45 -3.60
C TYR A 228 15.69 0.30 -2.97
N LEU A 229 15.62 -0.90 -3.56
CA LEU A 229 16.35 -2.08 -3.09
C LEU A 229 17.87 -1.91 -3.18
N SER A 230 18.37 -1.15 -4.13
CA SER A 230 19.80 -0.85 -4.24
C SER A 230 20.31 0.07 -3.13
N GLY A 231 19.43 0.87 -2.47
CA GLY A 231 19.75 1.69 -1.31
C GLY A 231 19.53 0.94 0.01
N ASP A 232 18.27 0.72 0.37
CA ASP A 232 17.85 0.14 1.67
C ASP A 232 17.80 -1.39 1.69
N GLY A 233 18.08 -2.08 0.58
CA GLY A 233 18.03 -3.53 0.47
C GLY A 233 19.39 -4.19 0.60
N HIS A 234 19.40 -5.41 1.15
CA HIS A 234 20.53 -6.32 1.10
C HIS A 234 20.11 -7.63 0.41
N TYR A 235 20.72 -7.95 -0.73
CA TYR A 235 20.39 -9.16 -1.44
C TYR A 235 21.03 -10.38 -0.78
N ASP A 236 20.21 -11.35 -0.44
CA ASP A 236 20.58 -12.66 0.13
C ASP A 236 20.50 -13.69 -1.00
N GLU A 237 21.64 -13.96 -1.66
CA GLU A 237 21.73 -14.85 -2.81
C GLU A 237 21.28 -16.28 -2.46
N ALA A 238 21.68 -16.78 -1.28
CA ALA A 238 21.37 -18.15 -0.86
C ALA A 238 19.86 -18.40 -0.76
N ASN A 239 19.09 -17.36 -0.50
CA ASN A 239 17.62 -17.43 -0.34
C ASN A 239 16.87 -16.69 -1.44
N SER A 240 17.55 -16.13 -2.45
CA SER A 240 16.96 -15.37 -3.57
C SER A 240 15.98 -14.29 -3.10
N ARG A 241 16.39 -13.48 -2.11
CA ARG A 241 15.55 -12.46 -1.49
C ARG A 241 16.32 -11.19 -1.19
N TRP A 242 15.61 -10.09 -1.13
CA TRP A 242 16.06 -8.84 -0.58
C TRP A 242 15.63 -8.72 0.88
N ARG A 243 16.59 -8.50 1.78
CA ARG A 243 16.29 -8.11 3.15
C ARG A 243 16.07 -6.60 3.19
N LEU A 244 14.96 -6.17 3.79
CA LEU A 244 14.58 -4.77 3.93
C LEU A 244 14.78 -4.31 5.36
N GLY A 245 15.17 -3.04 5.52
CA GLY A 245 15.21 -2.39 6.82
C GLY A 245 15.15 -0.89 6.66
N PHE A 246 14.08 -0.27 7.20
CA PHE A 246 13.91 1.18 7.13
C PHE A 246 13.31 1.71 8.44
N THR A 247 13.47 3.01 8.67
CA THR A 247 12.92 3.70 9.84
C THR A 247 11.40 3.61 9.85
N GLU A 248 10.77 3.88 11.00
CA GLU A 248 9.31 3.88 11.12
C GLU A 248 8.68 4.86 10.13
N ASN A 249 8.16 4.32 9.04
CA ASN A 249 7.41 5.01 8.00
C ASN A 249 6.26 4.11 7.56
N ASP A 250 5.10 4.27 8.19
CA ASP A 250 3.92 3.44 7.93
C ASP A 250 3.31 3.70 6.56
N GLU A 251 3.47 4.91 6.03
CA GLU A 251 3.02 5.27 4.69
C GLU A 251 3.82 4.51 3.63
N TRP A 252 5.15 4.46 3.78
CA TRP A 252 5.99 3.69 2.87
C TRP A 252 5.77 2.17 3.02
N ALA A 253 5.58 1.68 4.24
CA ALA A 253 5.21 0.29 4.46
C ALA A 253 3.89 -0.09 3.76
N ALA A 254 2.90 0.82 3.76
CA ALA A 254 1.65 0.62 3.02
C ALA A 254 1.86 0.68 1.50
N ASP A 255 2.70 1.59 1.01
CA ASP A 255 3.07 1.67 -0.40
C ASP A 255 3.78 0.39 -0.87
N LEU A 256 4.70 -0.17 -0.06
CA LEU A 256 5.37 -1.45 -0.36
C LEU A 256 4.38 -2.62 -0.49
N ARG A 257 3.33 -2.67 0.33
CA ARG A 257 2.26 -3.70 0.20
C ARG A 257 1.51 -3.56 -1.12
N THR A 258 1.20 -2.33 -1.49
CA THR A 258 0.53 -2.04 -2.78
C THR A 258 1.43 -2.39 -3.97
N LEU A 259 2.71 -2.05 -3.89
CA LEU A 259 3.71 -2.43 -4.90
C LEU A 259 3.84 -3.95 -5.01
N ALA A 260 3.89 -4.66 -3.88
CA ALA A 260 3.96 -6.12 -3.88
C ALA A 260 2.73 -6.76 -4.55
N ALA A 261 1.54 -6.24 -4.25
CA ALA A 261 0.30 -6.73 -4.87
C ALA A 261 0.24 -6.42 -6.38
N ARG A 262 0.75 -5.27 -6.79
CA ARG A 262 0.74 -4.85 -8.19
C ARG A 262 1.80 -5.56 -9.03
N LEU A 263 2.99 -5.80 -8.47
CA LEU A 263 4.12 -6.42 -9.17
C LEU A 263 4.18 -7.93 -8.99
N ASP A 264 3.17 -8.52 -8.35
CA ASP A 264 3.12 -9.95 -8.01
C ASP A 264 4.36 -10.41 -7.23
N ALA A 265 4.80 -9.58 -6.29
CA ALA A 265 5.94 -9.85 -5.44
C ALA A 265 5.50 -10.39 -4.07
N SER A 266 6.37 -11.18 -3.45
CA SER A 266 6.20 -11.58 -2.05
C SER A 266 6.81 -10.53 -1.14
N LEU A 267 6.06 -10.15 -0.10
CA LEU A 267 6.49 -9.19 0.92
C LEU A 267 6.15 -9.70 2.31
N THR A 268 7.13 -9.68 3.20
CA THR A 268 6.92 -9.78 4.64
C THR A 268 7.45 -8.53 5.30
N LEU A 269 6.72 -7.97 6.26
CA LEU A 269 7.17 -6.82 7.04
C LEU A 269 6.81 -7.02 8.51
N LYS A 270 7.71 -6.60 9.39
CA LYS A 270 7.50 -6.64 10.83
C LYS A 270 8.00 -5.35 11.46
N ARG A 271 7.20 -4.76 12.34
CA ARG A 271 7.67 -3.68 13.22
C ARG A 271 8.66 -4.23 14.25
N THR A 272 9.74 -3.52 14.47
CA THR A 272 10.79 -3.85 15.42
C THR A 272 11.41 -2.58 16.00
N THR A 273 12.35 -2.75 16.89
CA THR A 273 13.22 -1.66 17.34
C THR A 273 14.66 -1.99 16.97
N VAL A 274 15.41 -0.97 16.57
CA VAL A 274 16.83 -1.06 16.25
C VAL A 274 17.62 -0.18 17.22
N ASP A 275 18.76 -0.66 17.66
CA ASP A 275 19.67 0.11 18.51
C ASP A 275 20.48 1.07 17.64
N GLY A 276 20.54 2.33 18.03
CA GLY A 276 21.35 3.34 17.36
C GLY A 276 21.59 4.55 18.25
N PHE A 277 22.83 5.02 18.29
CA PHE A 277 23.24 6.19 19.09
C PHE A 277 22.83 6.10 20.58
N GLY A 278 22.90 4.89 21.16
CA GLY A 278 22.54 4.65 22.57
C GLY A 278 21.04 4.65 22.86
N LYS A 279 20.18 4.63 21.84
CA LYS A 279 18.71 4.62 21.96
C LYS A 279 18.09 3.56 21.06
N LYS A 280 16.90 3.10 21.44
CA LYS A 280 16.08 2.21 20.62
C LYS A 280 15.14 3.04 19.73
N TRP A 281 15.17 2.75 18.43
CA TRP A 281 14.35 3.43 17.44
C TRP A 281 13.37 2.43 16.80
N PRO A 282 12.11 2.80 16.65
CA PRO A 282 11.17 1.97 15.92
C PRO A 282 11.55 1.92 14.42
N ALA A 283 11.44 0.72 13.85
CA ALA A 283 11.82 0.45 12.47
C ALA A 283 10.93 -0.66 11.88
N TRP A 284 10.94 -0.75 10.57
CA TRP A 284 10.42 -1.87 9.82
C TRP A 284 11.56 -2.77 9.36
N ARG A 285 11.35 -4.09 9.45
CA ARG A 285 12.23 -5.12 8.91
C ARG A 285 11.40 -6.10 8.12
N GLY A 286 11.98 -6.65 7.03
CA GLY A 286 11.24 -7.62 6.22
C GLY A 286 12.02 -8.16 5.05
N GLU A 287 11.29 -8.77 4.12
CA GLU A 287 11.83 -9.40 2.93
C GLU A 287 10.96 -9.06 1.73
N TRP A 288 11.64 -8.83 0.61
CA TRP A 288 11.03 -8.70 -0.71
C TRP A 288 11.56 -9.80 -1.62
N ARG A 289 10.66 -10.47 -2.35
CA ARG A 289 11.03 -11.41 -3.42
C ARG A 289 10.26 -11.01 -4.67
N TRP A 290 10.97 -10.87 -5.75
CA TRP A 290 10.39 -10.80 -7.08
C TRP A 290 9.69 -12.12 -7.37
N SER A 291 8.89 -12.42 -8.10
CA SER A 291 8.19 -13.67 -8.43
C SER A 291 8.93 -14.96 -8.03
N GLY A 292 8.24 -16.00 -7.70
CA GLY A 292 8.82 -17.30 -7.37
C GLY A 292 8.10 -18.02 -6.25
N THR A 293 8.67 -19.11 -5.75
CA THR A 293 8.05 -19.92 -4.70
C THR A 293 7.89 -19.13 -3.42
N VAL A 294 6.65 -18.74 -3.12
CA VAL A 294 6.30 -18.04 -1.90
C VAL A 294 6.33 -19.04 -0.75
N ARG A 295 7.32 -18.93 0.13
CA ARG A 295 7.38 -19.80 1.31
C ARG A 295 6.27 -19.50 2.31
N TYR A 296 5.89 -18.23 2.40
CA TYR A 296 4.85 -17.74 3.32
C TYR A 296 3.94 -16.73 2.61
N PRO A 297 2.62 -16.98 2.56
CA PRO A 297 1.69 -16.05 1.96
C PRO A 297 1.69 -14.70 2.69
N ARG A 298 1.77 -13.59 1.96
CA ARG A 298 1.73 -12.24 2.54
C ARG A 298 0.42 -11.93 3.29
N ASN A 299 -0.66 -12.60 2.88
CA ASN A 299 -2.01 -12.42 3.42
C ASN A 299 -2.35 -13.40 4.56
N GLU A 300 -1.39 -14.14 5.09
CA GLU A 300 -1.57 -15.02 6.23
C GLU A 300 -1.80 -14.20 7.50
N VAL A 301 -2.83 -14.54 8.25
CA VAL A 301 -3.15 -13.94 9.55
C VAL A 301 -2.15 -14.42 10.60
N VAL A 302 -1.36 -13.51 11.13
CA VAL A 302 -0.32 -13.82 12.14
C VAL A 302 -0.71 -13.41 13.55
N ALA A 303 -1.69 -12.50 13.69
CA ALA A 303 -2.27 -12.15 14.99
C ALA A 303 -3.69 -11.59 14.82
N ILE A 304 -4.50 -11.77 15.85
CA ILE A 304 -5.86 -11.23 15.97
C ILE A 304 -5.94 -10.49 17.30
N ARG A 305 -6.45 -9.26 17.30
CA ARG A 305 -6.58 -8.41 18.48
C ARG A 305 -7.91 -7.66 18.46
N ALA A 306 -8.31 -7.10 19.61
CA ALA A 306 -9.39 -6.11 19.63
C ALA A 306 -8.98 -4.86 18.84
N SER A 307 -9.85 -4.36 17.99
CA SER A 307 -9.61 -3.16 17.21
C SER A 307 -9.75 -1.90 18.08
N ARG A 308 -8.90 -0.90 17.81
CA ARG A 308 -9.01 0.44 18.40
C ARG A 308 -9.64 1.47 17.45
N ALA A 309 -10.11 1.02 16.29
CA ALA A 309 -10.77 1.89 15.33
C ALA A 309 -12.06 2.47 15.92
N ARG A 310 -12.39 3.70 15.54
CA ARG A 310 -13.56 4.43 16.01
C ARG A 310 -14.62 4.64 14.93
N GLN A 311 -14.29 4.34 13.70
CA GLN A 311 -15.17 4.51 12.55
C GLN A 311 -14.99 3.34 11.61
N PHE A 312 -16.11 2.80 11.19
CA PHE A 312 -16.18 1.70 10.24
C PHE A 312 -17.02 2.11 9.04
N PHE A 313 -16.74 1.52 7.91
CA PHE A 313 -17.41 1.81 6.66
C PHE A 313 -17.74 0.53 5.93
N ASP A 314 -18.94 0.46 5.41
CA ASP A 314 -19.40 -0.52 4.46
C ASP A 314 -19.44 0.11 3.07
N VAL A 315 -19.05 -0.64 2.03
CA VAL A 315 -18.97 -0.14 0.64
C VAL A 315 -19.70 -1.12 -0.27
N GLY A 316 -20.81 -0.71 -0.85
CA GLY A 316 -21.56 -1.50 -1.82
C GLY A 316 -20.94 -1.45 -3.22
N VAL A 317 -20.66 -2.61 -3.83
CA VAL A 317 -20.17 -2.74 -5.22
C VAL A 317 -21.16 -3.49 -6.10
N ALA A 318 -21.16 -3.16 -7.39
CA ALA A 318 -22.19 -3.61 -8.32
C ALA A 318 -22.08 -5.08 -8.71
N ASP A 319 -20.84 -5.58 -8.89
CA ASP A 319 -20.62 -6.88 -9.50
C ASP A 319 -20.56 -8.01 -8.46
N GLU A 320 -21.28 -9.10 -8.75
CA GLU A 320 -21.13 -10.36 -8.02
C GLU A 320 -19.71 -10.94 -8.16
N PRO A 321 -19.17 -11.60 -7.14
CA PRO A 321 -19.76 -11.92 -5.84
C PRO A 321 -19.56 -10.83 -4.77
N HIS A 322 -19.67 -9.56 -5.13
CA HIS A 322 -19.53 -8.38 -4.27
C HIS A 322 -18.17 -8.30 -3.54
N LEU A 323 -17.10 -8.64 -4.25
CA LEU A 323 -15.73 -8.52 -3.74
C LEU A 323 -15.08 -7.21 -4.17
N PHE A 324 -14.16 -6.73 -3.34
CA PHE A 324 -13.21 -5.70 -3.74
C PHE A 324 -11.85 -5.88 -3.06
N ALA A 325 -10.81 -5.32 -3.67
CA ALA A 325 -9.45 -5.45 -3.20
C ALA A 325 -9.05 -4.28 -2.27
N LEU A 326 -8.44 -4.61 -1.16
CA LEU A 326 -7.61 -3.68 -0.42
C LEU A 326 -6.37 -3.31 -1.25
N ALA A 327 -5.72 -2.22 -0.89
CA ALA A 327 -4.52 -1.76 -1.58
C ALA A 327 -3.33 -2.75 -1.46
N SER A 328 -3.36 -3.66 -0.51
CA SER A 328 -2.42 -4.78 -0.38
C SER A 328 -2.72 -5.97 -1.29
N GLY A 329 -3.81 -5.90 -2.06
CA GLY A 329 -4.30 -7.01 -2.88
C GLY A 329 -5.12 -8.06 -2.11
N VAL A 330 -5.40 -7.86 -0.83
CA VAL A 330 -6.34 -8.71 -0.08
C VAL A 330 -7.75 -8.47 -0.59
N LEU A 331 -8.46 -9.55 -0.91
CA LEU A 331 -9.87 -9.48 -1.26
C LEU A 331 -10.74 -9.45 -0.01
N THR A 332 -11.78 -8.66 -0.07
CA THR A 332 -12.77 -8.54 0.99
C THR A 332 -14.16 -8.64 0.40
N HIS A 333 -15.09 -9.29 1.12
CA HIS A 333 -16.47 -9.41 0.70
C HIS A 333 -17.28 -8.26 1.29
N ASN A 334 -18.23 -7.76 0.50
CA ASN A 334 -19.05 -6.64 0.89
C ASN A 334 -20.53 -7.00 1.06
N SER A 335 -21.28 -6.10 1.70
CA SER A 335 -22.73 -6.19 1.79
C SER A 335 -23.38 -6.02 0.42
N LYS A 336 -24.57 -6.59 0.25
CA LYS A 336 -25.42 -6.26 -0.89
C LYS A 336 -25.66 -4.75 -0.94
N PRO A 337 -25.72 -4.14 -2.15
CA PRO A 337 -26.06 -2.74 -2.28
C PRO A 337 -27.41 -2.49 -1.61
N ASN A 338 -27.46 -1.55 -0.73
CA ASN A 338 -28.64 -0.99 -0.06
C ASN A 338 -28.96 -1.46 1.35
N GLY A 339 -28.39 -2.49 1.93
CA GLY A 339 -28.77 -2.96 3.29
C GLY A 339 -30.29 -3.17 3.48
N LEU A 340 -31.04 -3.19 2.38
CA LEU A 340 -32.47 -3.48 2.37
C LEU A 340 -32.67 -4.97 2.16
N PRO A 341 -33.52 -5.61 2.99
CA PRO A 341 -33.89 -7.01 2.79
C PRO A 341 -34.49 -7.17 1.37
N GLU A 342 -34.21 -8.31 0.72
CA GLU A 342 -34.72 -8.66 -0.62
C GLU A 342 -36.26 -8.50 -0.78
N SER A 343 -36.98 -8.46 0.34
CA SER A 343 -38.42 -8.28 0.36
C SER A 343 -38.93 -6.84 0.16
N VAL A 344 -38.05 -5.84 0.08
CA VAL A 344 -38.46 -4.42 -0.07
C VAL A 344 -38.25 -3.90 -1.50
N THR A 345 -37.51 -4.61 -2.35
CA THR A 345 -37.26 -4.21 -3.73
C THR A 345 -38.35 -4.66 -4.73
N ASP A 346 -39.32 -5.49 -4.29
CA ASP A 346 -40.44 -5.95 -5.10
C ASP A 346 -41.79 -5.24 -4.81
N ARG A 347 -41.74 -3.96 -4.48
CA ARG A 347 -42.97 -3.17 -4.39
C ARG A 347 -42.88 -1.85 -5.15
#